data_7842b45b4df9bfc50ad5b1dc504d2d5e
#
_entry.id   7842b45b4df9bfc50ad5b1dc504d2d5e
#
_cell.length_a   1.000
_cell.length_b   1.000
_cell.length_c   1.000
_cell.angle_alpha   90.00
_cell.angle_beta   90.00
_cell.angle_gamma   90.00
#
_symmetry.space_group_name_H-M   'P 1'
#
loop_
_entity.id
_entity.type
_entity.pdbx_description
1 polymer ?
#
loop_
_entity_poly.entity_id
_entity_poly.type
_entity_poly.pdbx_seq_one_letter_code
_entity_poly.pdbx_strand_id
1 'polypeptide(L)'
;REAKPDILVTGYSAYPRAIDFAPFREIADELGIKFMVDMAHFAGIVAAGLHQNPCQYADIVTTTTHKTLRGPRGGLILCKEELAKAIDRSIFPGFQGGPLEHVVAAKAVAFGEALKPEFKTYIEQVLKNARTLAEVLVEGGLRLVSGGTDNHLLLVDLTPKGLTGAIAEEALETAGVTCNKNAIPFDPKPPAVTSGIRLGTPALTTRGMKEAEMRTIGGLILDVFKAPEDQAHLQKIRQQVKELTDQFPIYADRLEKSRAPETVA
;
A
#
# COMPACT_ATOMS: atom_id res chain seq x y z
N ARG A 1 3.64 -16.43 25.59
CA ARG A 1 3.93 -16.85 26.98
C ARG A 1 5.43 -16.84 27.28
N GLU A 2 6.28 -17.40 26.41
CA GLU A 2 7.74 -17.43 26.62
C GLU A 2 8.37 -16.03 26.55
N ALA A 3 7.96 -15.20 25.59
CA ALA A 3 8.53 -13.88 25.36
C ALA A 3 8.12 -12.83 26.42
N LYS A 4 7.02 -13.04 27.15
CA LYS A 4 6.45 -12.12 28.16
C LYS A 4 6.47 -10.65 27.69
N PRO A 5 5.88 -10.28 26.55
CA PRO A 5 5.89 -8.93 26.06
C PRO A 5 4.97 -8.04 26.92
N ASP A 6 5.20 -6.74 26.90
CA ASP A 6 4.29 -5.74 27.49
C ASP A 6 3.18 -5.33 26.52
N ILE A 7 3.45 -5.46 25.22
CA ILE A 7 2.53 -5.11 24.15
C ILE A 7 2.61 -6.11 23.00
N LEU A 8 1.47 -6.51 22.48
CA LEU A 8 1.33 -7.30 21.26
C LEU A 8 1.02 -6.35 20.08
N VAL A 9 1.84 -6.39 19.03
CA VAL A 9 1.68 -5.52 17.86
C VAL A 9 1.37 -6.34 16.62
N THR A 10 0.34 -5.92 15.86
CA THR A 10 0.02 -6.45 14.53
C THR A 10 -0.09 -5.33 13.52
N GLY A 11 -0.12 -5.70 12.25
CA GLY A 11 -0.12 -4.74 11.16
C GLY A 11 1.22 -4.76 10.43
N TYR A 12 1.20 -4.71 9.10
CA TYR A 12 2.36 -5.03 8.29
C TYR A 12 2.43 -4.15 7.03
N SER A 13 3.66 -3.93 6.57
CA SER A 13 3.94 -3.16 5.35
C SER A 13 3.91 -3.99 4.07
N ALA A 14 3.97 -5.33 4.17
CA ALA A 14 4.09 -6.23 3.03
C ALA A 14 3.25 -7.50 3.13
N TYR A 15 2.40 -7.62 4.15
CA TYR A 15 1.53 -8.79 4.31
C TYR A 15 0.28 -8.66 3.41
N PRO A 16 0.08 -9.57 2.45
CA PRO A 16 -0.96 -9.42 1.43
C PRO A 16 -2.32 -10.00 1.83
N ARG A 17 -2.47 -10.60 3.02
CA ARG A 17 -3.74 -11.21 3.46
C ARG A 17 -4.48 -10.35 4.46
N ALA A 18 -5.77 -10.60 4.59
CA ALA A 18 -6.57 -10.04 5.67
C ALA A 18 -6.06 -10.52 7.03
N ILE A 19 -6.18 -9.66 8.04
CA ILE A 19 -5.80 -9.97 9.42
C ILE A 19 -7.08 -10.14 10.23
N ASP A 20 -7.21 -11.26 10.91
CA ASP A 20 -8.24 -11.47 11.92
C ASP A 20 -7.70 -11.01 13.29
N PHE A 21 -8.31 -9.98 13.87
CA PHE A 21 -7.84 -9.38 15.12
C PHE A 21 -8.38 -10.06 16.36
N ALA A 22 -9.44 -10.87 16.26
CA ALA A 22 -10.05 -11.50 17.42
C ALA A 22 -9.09 -12.45 18.16
N PRO A 23 -8.36 -13.37 17.49
CA PRO A 23 -7.39 -14.23 18.17
C PRO A 23 -6.25 -13.45 18.85
N PHE A 24 -5.82 -12.31 18.28
CA PHE A 24 -4.79 -11.47 18.91
C PHE A 24 -5.33 -10.79 20.19
N ARG A 25 -6.58 -10.38 20.19
CA ARG A 25 -7.22 -9.83 21.40
C ARG A 25 -7.31 -10.88 22.51
N GLU A 26 -7.72 -12.11 22.17
CA GLU A 26 -7.78 -13.22 23.12
C GLU A 26 -6.40 -13.50 23.76
N ILE A 27 -5.34 -13.53 22.95
CA ILE A 27 -3.97 -13.71 23.45
C ILE A 27 -3.56 -12.56 24.37
N ALA A 28 -3.86 -11.32 24.00
CA ALA A 28 -3.50 -10.18 24.81
C ALA A 28 -4.28 -10.13 26.14
N ASP A 29 -5.54 -10.54 26.13
CA ASP A 29 -6.37 -10.66 27.36
C ASP A 29 -5.84 -11.78 28.26
N GLU A 30 -5.51 -12.95 27.70
CA GLU A 30 -4.92 -14.07 28.46
C GLU A 30 -3.64 -13.67 29.18
N LEU A 31 -2.81 -12.84 28.52
CA LEU A 31 -1.52 -12.42 29.05
C LEU A 31 -1.60 -11.13 29.89
N GLY A 32 -2.74 -10.46 29.92
CA GLY A 32 -2.91 -9.18 30.62
C GLY A 32 -2.08 -8.03 30.03
N ILE A 33 -1.81 -8.08 28.71
CA ILE A 33 -0.96 -7.11 27.99
C ILE A 33 -1.78 -6.21 27.04
N LYS A 34 -1.17 -5.12 26.57
CA LYS A 34 -1.82 -4.25 25.59
C LYS A 34 -1.74 -4.82 24.17
N PHE A 35 -2.79 -4.56 23.38
CA PHE A 35 -2.84 -4.91 21.98
C PHE A 35 -2.85 -3.66 21.10
N MET A 36 -1.90 -3.57 20.18
CA MET A 36 -1.75 -2.45 19.24
C MET A 36 -1.84 -2.97 17.81
N VAL A 37 -2.55 -2.22 16.96
CA VAL A 37 -2.62 -2.49 15.52
C VAL A 37 -2.13 -1.28 14.74
N ASP A 38 -1.14 -1.49 13.86
CA ASP A 38 -0.77 -0.52 12.83
C ASP A 38 -1.48 -0.87 11.53
N MET A 39 -2.54 -0.11 11.21
CA MET A 39 -3.32 -0.32 9.99
C MET A 39 -2.89 0.60 8.83
N ALA A 40 -1.71 1.21 8.90
CA ALA A 40 -1.28 2.23 7.94
C ALA A 40 -1.45 1.82 6.47
N HIS A 41 -1.15 0.58 6.12
CA HIS A 41 -1.28 0.09 4.74
C HIS A 41 -2.73 -0.17 4.31
N PHE A 42 -3.58 -0.64 5.20
CA PHE A 42 -4.95 -1.06 4.87
C PHE A 42 -6.06 -0.17 5.49
N ALA A 43 -5.70 0.98 6.08
CA ALA A 43 -6.66 1.88 6.72
C ALA A 43 -7.81 2.32 5.80
N GLY A 44 -7.54 2.54 4.51
CA GLY A 44 -8.59 2.86 3.53
C GLY A 44 -9.54 1.70 3.30
N ILE A 45 -9.06 0.45 3.37
CA ILE A 45 -9.88 -0.75 3.23
C ILE A 45 -10.80 -0.90 4.46
N VAL A 46 -10.26 -0.59 5.67
CA VAL A 46 -11.05 -0.54 6.92
C VAL A 46 -12.10 0.56 6.85
N ALA A 47 -11.74 1.77 6.42
CA ALA A 47 -12.67 2.90 6.29
C ALA A 47 -13.81 2.60 5.29
N ALA A 48 -13.54 1.86 4.23
CA ALA A 48 -14.54 1.40 3.26
C ALA A 48 -15.43 0.25 3.77
N GLY A 49 -15.16 -0.31 4.96
CA GLY A 49 -15.88 -1.46 5.51
C GLY A 49 -15.57 -2.79 4.81
N LEU A 50 -14.40 -2.90 4.17
CA LEU A 50 -13.97 -4.08 3.41
C LEU A 50 -12.85 -4.88 4.10
N HIS A 51 -12.51 -4.53 5.33
CA HIS A 51 -11.61 -5.25 6.23
C HIS A 51 -12.15 -5.13 7.65
N GLN A 52 -11.83 -6.11 8.52
CA GLN A 52 -12.18 -6.04 9.93
C GLN A 52 -11.64 -4.75 10.57
N ASN A 53 -12.46 -4.08 11.38
CA ASN A 53 -12.06 -2.84 12.02
C ASN A 53 -11.26 -3.11 13.31
N PRO A 54 -9.95 -2.79 13.35
CA PRO A 54 -9.11 -3.05 14.51
C PRO A 54 -9.52 -2.27 15.77
N CYS A 55 -10.23 -1.13 15.63
CA CYS A 55 -10.66 -0.32 16.78
C CYS A 55 -11.61 -1.08 17.72
N GLN A 56 -12.22 -2.16 17.26
CA GLN A 56 -13.08 -3.00 18.09
C GLN A 56 -12.29 -3.96 18.98
N TYR A 57 -11.03 -4.21 18.68
CA TYR A 57 -10.19 -5.22 19.32
C TYR A 57 -8.97 -4.63 20.03
N ALA A 58 -8.32 -3.65 19.41
CA ALA A 58 -7.07 -3.10 19.91
C ALA A 58 -7.27 -2.02 21.00
N ASP A 59 -6.28 -1.89 21.87
CA ASP A 59 -6.20 -0.78 22.84
C ASP A 59 -5.67 0.48 22.16
N ILE A 60 -4.79 0.32 21.16
CA ILE A 60 -4.18 1.40 20.39
C ILE A 60 -4.20 0.99 18.91
N VAL A 61 -4.60 1.93 18.06
CA VAL A 61 -4.52 1.76 16.59
C VAL A 61 -3.76 2.94 16.01
N THR A 62 -2.74 2.66 15.22
CA THR A 62 -1.98 3.67 14.49
C THR A 62 -2.24 3.54 13.00
N THR A 63 -2.16 4.66 12.29
CA THR A 63 -2.23 4.68 10.83
C THR A 63 -1.51 5.89 10.26
N THR A 64 -1.12 5.78 8.99
CA THR A 64 -0.80 6.92 8.15
C THR A 64 -2.04 7.39 7.41
N THR A 65 -2.06 8.67 7.03
CA THR A 65 -3.18 9.24 6.26
C THR A 65 -2.95 9.23 4.75
N HIS A 66 -1.74 8.95 4.28
CA HIS A 66 -1.27 9.13 2.90
C HIS A 66 -1.10 7.84 2.09
N LYS A 67 -1.60 6.70 2.58
CA LYS A 67 -1.58 5.42 1.83
C LYS A 67 -2.98 5.13 1.27
N THR A 68 -3.60 4.02 1.61
CA THR A 68 -4.94 3.68 1.10
C THR A 68 -6.05 4.66 1.51
N LEU A 69 -5.85 5.46 2.57
CA LEU A 69 -6.76 6.55 2.92
C LEU A 69 -6.73 7.75 1.94
N ARG A 70 -5.72 7.85 1.05
CA ARG A 70 -5.60 8.92 0.03
C ARG A 70 -5.52 10.33 0.58
N GLY A 71 -5.07 10.51 1.81
CA GLY A 71 -4.94 11.82 2.44
C GLY A 71 -3.53 12.42 2.34
N PRO A 72 -3.28 13.52 3.03
CA PRO A 72 -1.96 14.15 3.10
C PRO A 72 -0.98 13.27 3.88
N ARG A 73 0.31 13.55 3.71
CA ARG A 73 1.35 12.89 4.51
C ARG A 73 1.20 13.26 5.99
N GLY A 74 0.97 12.25 6.79
CA GLY A 74 0.77 12.39 8.23
C GLY A 74 0.41 11.08 8.90
N GLY A 75 0.21 11.11 10.21
CA GLY A 75 -0.21 9.99 11.04
C GLY A 75 -1.47 10.31 11.84
N LEU A 76 -2.06 9.26 12.39
CA LEU A 76 -3.21 9.31 13.28
C LEU A 76 -3.08 8.18 14.31
N ILE A 77 -3.44 8.47 15.56
CA ILE A 77 -3.54 7.48 16.62
C ILE A 77 -4.98 7.48 17.13
N LEU A 78 -5.56 6.30 17.24
CA LEU A 78 -6.84 6.03 17.88
C LEU A 78 -6.56 5.14 19.09
N CYS A 79 -7.19 5.39 20.24
CA CYS A 79 -6.96 4.59 21.43
C CYS A 79 -8.19 4.55 22.33
N LYS A 80 -8.19 3.64 23.30
CA LYS A 80 -9.16 3.64 24.39
C LYS A 80 -8.94 4.85 25.28
N GLU A 81 -10.02 5.34 25.90
CA GLU A 81 -10.05 6.59 26.70
C GLU A 81 -8.99 6.59 27.82
N GLU A 82 -8.79 5.47 28.50
CA GLU A 82 -7.82 5.37 29.59
C GLU A 82 -6.37 5.62 29.17
N LEU A 83 -6.05 5.49 27.86
CA LEU A 83 -4.71 5.70 27.30
C LEU A 83 -4.53 7.11 26.70
N ALA A 84 -5.61 7.82 26.43
CA ALA A 84 -5.61 9.08 25.68
C ALA A 84 -4.67 10.11 26.31
N LYS A 85 -4.79 10.38 27.59
CA LYS A 85 -3.95 11.38 28.30
C LYS A 85 -2.45 11.07 28.23
N ALA A 86 -2.07 9.80 28.32
CA ALA A 86 -0.67 9.39 28.25
C ALA A 86 -0.12 9.54 26.85
N ILE A 87 -0.92 9.17 25.82
CA ILE A 87 -0.55 9.30 24.41
C ILE A 87 -0.45 10.77 24.03
N ASP A 88 -1.43 11.61 24.37
CA ASP A 88 -1.41 13.05 24.08
C ASP A 88 -0.18 13.72 24.65
N ARG A 89 0.16 13.43 25.92
CA ARG A 89 1.35 13.98 26.56
C ARG A 89 2.65 13.50 25.90
N SER A 90 2.68 12.28 25.42
CA SER A 90 3.84 11.73 24.71
C SER A 90 4.01 12.40 23.34
N ILE A 91 2.90 12.70 22.65
CA ILE A 91 2.93 13.40 21.37
C ILE A 91 3.32 14.86 21.58
N PHE A 92 2.60 15.58 22.44
CA PHE A 92 2.87 16.99 22.74
C PHE A 92 2.86 17.25 24.27
N PRO A 93 3.93 17.80 24.83
CA PRO A 93 5.17 18.29 24.19
C PRO A 93 6.29 17.24 24.07
N GLY A 94 5.98 15.93 24.22
CA GLY A 94 6.99 14.88 24.31
C GLY A 94 7.86 14.77 23.06
N PHE A 95 7.28 14.37 21.92
CA PHE A 95 8.01 14.12 20.68
C PHE A 95 7.74 15.15 19.58
N GLN A 96 6.64 15.89 19.62
CA GLN A 96 6.22 16.86 18.61
C GLN A 96 5.95 18.23 19.24
N GLY A 97 5.91 19.27 18.38
CA GLY A 97 5.55 20.63 18.70
C GLY A 97 4.28 21.06 17.98
N GLY A 98 4.22 22.34 17.57
CA GLY A 98 3.08 22.88 16.84
C GLY A 98 2.81 22.11 15.53
N PRO A 99 1.55 21.73 15.25
CA PRO A 99 1.20 20.96 14.06
C PRO A 99 1.23 21.80 12.79
N LEU A 100 1.41 21.12 11.65
CA LEU A 100 1.25 21.72 10.33
C LEU A 100 -0.25 21.85 10.02
N GLU A 101 -0.84 23.03 10.26
CA GLU A 101 -2.28 23.26 10.18
C GLU A 101 -2.86 23.00 8.78
N HIS A 102 -2.10 23.27 7.71
CA HIS A 102 -2.50 22.91 6.35
C HIS A 102 -2.63 21.39 6.17
N VAL A 103 -1.82 20.59 6.86
CA VAL A 103 -1.96 19.12 6.88
C VAL A 103 -3.20 18.71 7.67
N VAL A 104 -3.50 19.38 8.78
CA VAL A 104 -4.72 19.13 9.57
C VAL A 104 -5.97 19.40 8.72
N ALA A 105 -6.01 20.53 8.03
CA ALA A 105 -7.09 20.88 7.10
C ALA A 105 -7.22 19.85 5.96
N ALA A 106 -6.11 19.42 5.37
CA ALA A 106 -6.09 18.40 4.33
C ALA A 106 -6.57 17.03 4.83
N LYS A 107 -6.27 16.65 6.08
CA LYS A 107 -6.82 15.44 6.71
C LYS A 107 -8.35 15.53 6.84
N ALA A 108 -8.90 16.67 7.24
CA ALA A 108 -10.34 16.87 7.35
C ALA A 108 -11.04 16.66 5.99
N VAL A 109 -10.48 17.20 4.91
CA VAL A 109 -10.99 16.99 3.54
C VAL A 109 -10.91 15.51 3.17
N ALA A 110 -9.76 14.86 3.38
CA ALA A 110 -9.57 13.45 3.03
C ALA A 110 -10.53 12.53 3.80
N PHE A 111 -10.79 12.79 5.08
CA PHE A 111 -11.75 12.02 5.86
C PHE A 111 -13.19 12.27 5.40
N GLY A 112 -13.53 13.52 5.04
CA GLY A 112 -14.80 13.83 4.40
C GLY A 112 -15.01 13.11 3.07
N GLU A 113 -13.96 12.94 2.27
CA GLU A 113 -14.00 12.12 1.05
C GLU A 113 -14.14 10.62 1.36
N ALA A 114 -13.44 10.12 2.37
CA ALA A 114 -13.49 8.71 2.76
C ALA A 114 -14.86 8.28 3.31
N LEU A 115 -15.68 9.22 3.79
CA LEU A 115 -17.05 8.96 4.23
C LEU A 115 -18.05 8.83 3.06
N LYS A 116 -17.67 9.20 1.84
CA LYS A 116 -18.57 9.17 0.68
C LYS A 116 -18.63 7.77 0.06
N PRO A 117 -19.78 7.39 -0.55
CA PRO A 117 -19.93 6.10 -1.22
C PRO A 117 -18.88 5.84 -2.32
N GLU A 118 -18.45 6.90 -3.01
CA GLU A 118 -17.45 6.82 -4.08
C GLU A 118 -16.10 6.30 -3.58
N PHE A 119 -15.75 6.57 -2.33
CA PHE A 119 -14.53 6.04 -1.73
C PHE A 119 -14.59 4.51 -1.59
N LYS A 120 -15.74 3.98 -1.19
CA LYS A 120 -15.95 2.52 -1.14
C LYS A 120 -15.81 1.90 -2.53
N THR A 121 -16.43 2.48 -3.54
CA THR A 121 -16.32 2.03 -4.95
C THR A 121 -14.86 2.05 -5.41
N TYR A 122 -14.10 3.09 -5.04
CA TYR A 122 -12.67 3.17 -5.32
C TYR A 122 -11.89 2.02 -4.67
N ILE A 123 -12.11 1.74 -3.39
CA ILE A 123 -11.41 0.66 -2.69
C ILE A 123 -11.80 -0.72 -3.25
N GLU A 124 -13.06 -0.94 -3.61
CA GLU A 124 -13.50 -2.16 -4.28
C GLU A 124 -12.73 -2.39 -5.59
N GLN A 125 -12.52 -1.31 -6.36
CA GLN A 125 -11.73 -1.38 -7.59
C GLN A 125 -10.24 -1.64 -7.31
N VAL A 126 -9.67 -1.05 -6.25
CA VAL A 126 -8.30 -1.34 -5.81
C VAL A 126 -8.11 -2.84 -5.55
N LEU A 127 -9.05 -3.47 -4.86
CA LEU A 127 -9.00 -4.89 -4.55
C LEU A 127 -9.17 -5.78 -5.79
N LYS A 128 -10.07 -5.41 -6.71
CA LYS A 128 -10.23 -6.11 -8.00
C LYS A 128 -8.95 -6.05 -8.82
N ASN A 129 -8.37 -4.86 -8.93
CA ASN A 129 -7.11 -4.63 -9.64
C ASN A 129 -5.97 -5.48 -9.05
N ALA A 130 -5.87 -5.54 -7.72
CA ALA A 130 -4.84 -6.34 -7.06
C ALA A 130 -5.00 -7.84 -7.37
N ARG A 131 -6.21 -8.36 -7.35
CA ARG A 131 -6.50 -9.77 -7.68
C ARG A 131 -6.17 -10.08 -9.15
N THR A 132 -6.59 -9.22 -10.08
CA THR A 132 -6.30 -9.41 -11.50
C THR A 132 -4.80 -9.37 -11.78
N LEU A 133 -4.08 -8.43 -11.18
CA LEU A 133 -2.62 -8.40 -11.32
C LEU A 133 -1.98 -9.67 -10.74
N ALA A 134 -2.46 -10.16 -9.61
CA ALA A 134 -2.02 -11.39 -8.98
C ALA A 134 -2.19 -12.61 -9.91
N GLU A 135 -3.38 -12.74 -10.52
CA GLU A 135 -3.70 -13.81 -11.47
C GLU A 135 -2.70 -13.84 -12.63
N VAL A 136 -2.49 -12.70 -13.29
CA VAL A 136 -1.57 -12.59 -14.44
C VAL A 136 -0.15 -12.97 -14.06
N LEU A 137 0.34 -12.52 -12.90
CA LEU A 137 1.70 -12.81 -12.46
C LEU A 137 1.89 -14.30 -12.14
N VAL A 138 0.87 -14.96 -11.55
CA VAL A 138 0.87 -16.40 -11.28
C VAL A 138 0.82 -17.19 -12.58
N GLU A 139 -0.07 -16.83 -13.51
CA GLU A 139 -0.13 -17.43 -14.84
C GLU A 139 1.21 -17.31 -15.59
N GLY A 140 1.93 -16.20 -15.38
CA GLY A 140 3.27 -15.97 -15.88
C GLY A 140 4.38 -16.74 -15.17
N GLY A 141 4.03 -17.62 -14.20
CA GLY A 141 4.97 -18.50 -13.50
C GLY A 141 5.71 -17.84 -12.34
N LEU A 142 5.20 -16.74 -11.79
CA LEU A 142 5.69 -16.17 -10.55
C LEU A 142 4.96 -16.77 -9.34
N ARG A 143 5.62 -16.80 -8.20
CA ARG A 143 5.03 -17.20 -6.93
C ARG A 143 4.62 -15.98 -6.12
N LEU A 144 3.39 -15.95 -5.63
CA LEU A 144 2.96 -14.95 -4.66
C LEU A 144 3.13 -15.49 -3.24
N VAL A 145 3.74 -14.69 -2.38
CA VAL A 145 3.82 -15.02 -0.94
C VAL A 145 2.39 -15.11 -0.39
N SER A 146 2.14 -16.09 0.46
CA SER A 146 0.81 -16.47 0.97
C SER A 146 -0.21 -16.92 -0.09
N GLY A 147 0.22 -17.19 -1.33
CA GLY A 147 -0.63 -17.73 -2.40
C GLY A 147 -1.60 -16.72 -3.02
N GLY A 148 -1.45 -15.42 -2.79
CA GLY A 148 -2.32 -14.39 -3.40
C GLY A 148 -2.46 -13.14 -2.55
N THR A 149 -3.55 -12.37 -2.76
CA THR A 149 -3.82 -11.16 -2.01
C THR A 149 -5.31 -10.99 -1.68
N ASP A 150 -5.58 -10.47 -0.48
CA ASP A 150 -6.92 -10.05 -0.03
C ASP A 150 -7.00 -8.51 0.08
N ASN A 151 -5.88 -7.80 -0.16
CA ASN A 151 -5.79 -6.36 0.00
C ASN A 151 -5.23 -5.67 -1.27
N HIS A 152 -4.61 -4.50 -1.12
CA HIS A 152 -4.17 -3.62 -2.19
C HIS A 152 -2.76 -3.91 -2.72
N LEU A 153 -2.03 -4.83 -2.08
CA LEU A 153 -0.64 -5.12 -2.41
C LEU A 153 -0.40 -6.61 -2.68
N LEU A 154 0.70 -6.88 -3.38
CA LEU A 154 1.22 -8.21 -3.62
C LEU A 154 2.67 -8.26 -3.17
N LEU A 155 3.07 -9.37 -2.56
CA LEU A 155 4.46 -9.72 -2.32
C LEU A 155 4.83 -10.86 -3.27
N VAL A 156 5.68 -10.55 -4.24
CA VAL A 156 6.06 -11.46 -5.32
C VAL A 156 7.42 -12.07 -5.01
N ASP A 157 7.50 -13.39 -5.01
CA ASP A 157 8.74 -14.13 -4.94
C ASP A 157 9.32 -14.35 -6.33
N LEU A 158 10.54 -13.93 -6.54
CA LEU A 158 11.26 -13.96 -7.81
C LEU A 158 12.17 -15.19 -7.95
N THR A 159 12.32 -15.99 -6.90
CA THR A 159 13.21 -17.18 -6.92
C THR A 159 12.88 -18.18 -8.03
N PRO A 160 11.57 -18.40 -8.41
CA PRO A 160 11.26 -19.27 -9.53
C PRO A 160 11.79 -18.80 -10.90
N LYS A 161 12.11 -17.50 -11.01
CA LYS A 161 12.69 -16.90 -12.24
C LYS A 161 14.21 -16.72 -12.13
N GLY A 162 14.82 -17.11 -11.02
CA GLY A 162 16.26 -16.91 -10.79
C GLY A 162 16.68 -15.45 -10.58
N LEU A 163 15.71 -14.57 -10.31
CA LEU A 163 15.94 -13.14 -10.13
C LEU A 163 16.06 -12.77 -8.65
N THR A 164 16.71 -11.64 -8.39
CA THR A 164 16.70 -10.98 -7.08
C THR A 164 15.79 -9.76 -7.09
N GLY A 165 15.37 -9.31 -5.90
CA GLY A 165 14.59 -8.09 -5.76
C GLY A 165 15.33 -6.86 -6.30
N ALA A 166 16.65 -6.77 -6.08
CA ALA A 166 17.46 -5.66 -6.58
C ALA A 166 17.49 -5.59 -8.10
N ILE A 167 17.73 -6.72 -8.79
CA ILE A 167 17.72 -6.76 -10.25
C ILE A 167 16.34 -6.40 -10.80
N ALA A 168 15.28 -6.96 -10.20
CA ALA A 168 13.92 -6.70 -10.64
C ALA A 168 13.49 -5.24 -10.42
N GLU A 169 13.83 -4.64 -9.27
CA GLU A 169 13.56 -3.22 -8.97
C GLU A 169 14.23 -2.31 -9.99
N GLU A 170 15.51 -2.51 -10.30
CA GLU A 170 16.28 -1.73 -11.27
C GLU A 170 15.74 -1.87 -12.69
N ALA A 171 15.47 -3.09 -13.13
CA ALA A 171 14.93 -3.35 -14.47
C ALA A 171 13.53 -2.75 -14.66
N LEU A 172 12.65 -2.91 -13.67
CA LEU A 172 11.30 -2.33 -13.70
C LEU A 172 11.34 -0.80 -13.67
N GLU A 173 12.19 -0.18 -12.85
CA GLU A 173 12.37 1.27 -12.83
C GLU A 173 12.87 1.79 -14.17
N THR A 174 13.84 1.10 -14.80
CA THR A 174 14.32 1.41 -16.15
C THR A 174 13.19 1.34 -17.18
N ALA A 175 12.31 0.37 -17.06
CA ALA A 175 11.13 0.20 -17.90
C ALA A 175 9.96 1.16 -17.54
N GLY A 176 10.10 2.00 -16.49
CA GLY A 176 9.08 2.96 -16.06
C GLY A 176 7.99 2.37 -15.15
N VAL A 177 8.23 1.21 -14.55
CA VAL A 177 7.34 0.55 -13.59
C VAL A 177 7.95 0.64 -12.20
N THR A 178 7.41 1.50 -11.34
CA THR A 178 7.92 1.69 -9.99
C THR A 178 7.45 0.55 -9.06
N CYS A 179 8.39 -0.08 -8.40
CA CYS A 179 8.16 -1.01 -7.31
C CYS A 179 9.25 -0.84 -6.23
N ASN A 180 9.21 -1.68 -5.21
CA ASN A 180 10.34 -1.80 -4.29
C ASN A 180 10.74 -3.27 -4.11
N LYS A 181 12.04 -3.51 -4.02
CA LYS A 181 12.53 -4.81 -3.54
C LYS A 181 12.06 -5.05 -2.12
N ASN A 182 11.75 -6.29 -1.81
CA ASN A 182 11.19 -6.67 -0.52
C ASN A 182 11.63 -8.09 -0.15
N ALA A 183 12.05 -8.28 1.09
CA ALA A 183 12.34 -9.61 1.58
C ALA A 183 11.07 -10.47 1.59
N ILE A 184 11.22 -11.75 1.26
CA ILE A 184 10.19 -12.77 1.47
C ILE A 184 10.38 -13.42 2.86
N PRO A 185 9.36 -14.12 3.40
CA PRO A 185 9.55 -14.87 4.65
C PRO A 185 10.74 -15.83 4.56
N PHE A 186 11.61 -15.79 5.58
CA PHE A 186 12.84 -16.57 5.65
C PHE A 186 13.79 -16.34 4.46
N ASP A 187 13.86 -15.12 3.96
CA ASP A 187 14.65 -14.75 2.80
C ASP A 187 16.13 -15.07 3.03
N PRO A 188 16.77 -15.88 2.15
CA PRO A 188 18.20 -16.20 2.27
C PRO A 188 19.11 -15.05 1.81
N LYS A 189 18.58 -14.01 1.20
CA LYS A 189 19.32 -12.86 0.70
C LYS A 189 19.35 -11.72 1.73
N PRO A 190 20.42 -10.92 1.76
CA PRO A 190 20.48 -9.76 2.64
C PRO A 190 19.46 -8.68 2.22
N PRO A 191 19.06 -7.76 3.14
CA PRO A 191 18.06 -6.73 2.87
C PRO A 191 18.33 -5.80 1.68
N ALA A 192 19.61 -5.62 1.31
CA ALA A 192 20.01 -4.83 0.15
C ALA A 192 19.73 -5.52 -1.20
N VAL A 193 19.55 -6.84 -1.21
CA VAL A 193 19.34 -7.65 -2.41
C VAL A 193 17.92 -8.18 -2.49
N THR A 194 17.44 -8.87 -1.46
CA THR A 194 16.15 -9.54 -1.32
C THR A 194 15.83 -10.56 -2.41
N SER A 195 14.82 -11.38 -2.18
CA SER A 195 14.34 -12.38 -3.15
C SER A 195 12.98 -12.01 -3.76
N GLY A 196 12.40 -10.89 -3.37
CA GLY A 196 11.08 -10.47 -3.83
C GLY A 196 10.96 -8.99 -4.15
N ILE A 197 9.80 -8.64 -4.68
CA ILE A 197 9.32 -7.26 -4.87
C ILE A 197 7.92 -7.11 -4.31
N ARG A 198 7.58 -5.86 -3.92
CA ARG A 198 6.23 -5.48 -3.53
C ARG A 198 5.61 -4.59 -4.59
N LEU A 199 4.39 -4.95 -5.00
CA LEU A 199 3.56 -4.21 -5.95
C LEU A 199 2.26 -3.78 -5.26
N GLY A 200 1.63 -2.73 -5.77
CA GLY A 200 0.35 -2.26 -5.24
C GLY A 200 -0.46 -1.49 -6.27
N THR A 201 -1.78 -1.48 -6.11
CA THR A 201 -2.72 -0.97 -7.11
C THR A 201 -3.42 0.35 -6.79
N PRO A 202 -3.32 0.98 -5.58
CA PRO A 202 -4.04 2.20 -5.27
C PRO A 202 -3.76 3.37 -6.22
N ALA A 203 -2.49 3.62 -6.56
CA ALA A 203 -2.10 4.72 -7.44
C ALA A 203 -2.66 4.54 -8.86
N LEU A 204 -2.60 3.31 -9.39
CA LEU A 204 -3.13 2.97 -10.71
C LEU A 204 -4.67 3.12 -10.74
N THR A 205 -5.35 2.66 -9.68
CA THR A 205 -6.80 2.82 -9.54
C THR A 205 -7.20 4.30 -9.44
N THR A 206 -6.40 5.12 -8.74
CA THR A 206 -6.61 6.58 -8.68
C THR A 206 -6.50 7.24 -10.06
N ARG A 207 -5.65 6.71 -10.94
CA ARG A 207 -5.55 7.17 -12.34
C ARG A 207 -6.75 6.75 -13.21
N GLY A 208 -7.61 5.86 -12.73
CA GLY A 208 -8.76 5.33 -13.47
C GLY A 208 -8.53 3.98 -14.13
N MET A 209 -7.37 3.35 -13.93
CA MET A 209 -7.05 2.04 -14.45
C MET A 209 -7.88 0.95 -13.77
N LYS A 210 -8.28 -0.06 -14.53
CA LYS A 210 -9.10 -1.20 -14.10
C LYS A 210 -8.44 -2.52 -14.49
N GLU A 211 -9.19 -3.59 -14.47
CA GLU A 211 -8.71 -4.96 -14.68
C GLU A 211 -8.01 -5.16 -16.06
N ALA A 212 -8.48 -4.49 -17.10
CA ALA A 212 -7.86 -4.58 -18.42
C ALA A 212 -6.41 -4.05 -18.42
N GLU A 213 -6.21 -2.89 -17.78
CA GLU A 213 -4.90 -2.28 -17.64
C GLU A 213 -4.01 -3.12 -16.71
N MET A 214 -4.57 -3.75 -15.67
CA MET A 214 -3.80 -4.66 -14.79
C MET A 214 -3.28 -5.87 -15.56
N ARG A 215 -4.03 -6.42 -16.51
CA ARG A 215 -3.55 -7.50 -17.40
C ARG A 215 -2.40 -7.01 -18.28
N THR A 216 -2.53 -5.84 -18.87
CA THR A 216 -1.46 -5.21 -19.65
C THR A 216 -0.20 -5.00 -18.82
N ILE A 217 -0.34 -4.39 -17.63
CA ILE A 217 0.79 -4.11 -16.72
C ILE A 217 1.45 -5.40 -16.26
N GLY A 218 0.67 -6.43 -15.91
CA GLY A 218 1.20 -7.73 -15.53
C GLY A 218 2.01 -8.37 -16.68
N GLY A 219 1.51 -8.27 -17.91
CA GLY A 219 2.24 -8.70 -19.10
C GLY A 219 3.56 -7.96 -19.30
N LEU A 220 3.57 -6.63 -19.14
CA LEU A 220 4.78 -5.81 -19.24
C LEU A 220 5.81 -6.15 -18.15
N ILE A 221 5.37 -6.39 -16.92
CA ILE A 221 6.24 -6.84 -15.82
C ILE A 221 6.89 -8.18 -16.15
N LEU A 222 6.11 -9.14 -16.64
CA LEU A 222 6.63 -10.45 -17.06
C LEU A 222 7.60 -10.33 -18.24
N ASP A 223 7.36 -9.37 -19.14
CA ASP A 223 8.23 -9.13 -20.29
C ASP A 223 9.58 -8.53 -19.87
N VAL A 224 9.60 -7.59 -18.90
CA VAL A 224 10.84 -7.09 -18.27
C VAL A 224 11.68 -8.25 -17.74
N PHE A 225 11.07 -9.22 -17.09
CA PHE A 225 11.79 -10.33 -16.46
C PHE A 225 12.36 -11.35 -17.46
N LYS A 226 12.02 -11.29 -18.75
CA LYS A 226 12.64 -12.14 -19.79
C LYS A 226 14.07 -11.71 -20.12
N ALA A 227 14.36 -10.42 -20.06
CA ALA A 227 15.68 -9.86 -20.37
C ALA A 227 15.95 -8.60 -19.51
N PRO A 228 16.11 -8.75 -18.18
CA PRO A 228 16.17 -7.62 -17.23
C PRO A 228 17.44 -6.75 -17.36
N GLU A 229 18.46 -7.24 -18.06
CA GLU A 229 19.72 -6.53 -18.31
C GLU A 229 19.82 -5.93 -19.74
N ASP A 230 18.89 -6.28 -20.62
CA ASP A 230 18.88 -5.77 -22.01
C ASP A 230 18.25 -4.36 -22.06
N GLN A 231 19.09 -3.34 -22.11
CA GLN A 231 18.66 -1.95 -22.13
C GLN A 231 17.77 -1.59 -23.31
N ALA A 232 18.00 -2.17 -24.50
CA ALA A 232 17.16 -1.91 -25.69
C ALA A 232 15.75 -2.49 -25.50
N HIS A 233 15.66 -3.68 -24.91
CA HIS A 233 14.41 -4.33 -24.56
C HIS A 233 13.64 -3.51 -23.50
N LEU A 234 14.31 -3.08 -22.44
CA LEU A 234 13.70 -2.26 -21.38
C LEU A 234 13.19 -0.91 -21.90
N GLN A 235 13.93 -0.25 -22.80
CA GLN A 235 13.48 1.01 -23.41
C GLN A 235 12.24 0.82 -24.30
N LYS A 236 12.13 -0.29 -24.99
CA LYS A 236 10.92 -0.63 -25.77
C LYS A 236 9.71 -0.80 -24.83
N ILE A 237 9.88 -1.49 -23.71
CA ILE A 237 8.81 -1.62 -22.69
C ILE A 237 8.46 -0.26 -22.09
N ARG A 238 9.47 0.57 -21.79
CA ARG A 238 9.25 1.94 -21.28
C ARG A 238 8.35 2.76 -22.21
N GLN A 239 8.53 2.63 -23.50
CA GLN A 239 7.65 3.32 -24.47
C GLN A 239 6.21 2.80 -24.36
N GLN A 240 5.99 1.49 -24.21
CA GLN A 240 4.66 0.91 -24.02
C GLN A 240 4.02 1.36 -22.70
N VAL A 241 4.81 1.42 -21.62
CA VAL A 241 4.35 1.97 -20.31
C VAL A 241 3.93 3.43 -20.48
N LYS A 242 4.72 4.22 -21.22
CA LYS A 242 4.37 5.63 -21.48
C LYS A 242 3.07 5.76 -22.26
N GLU A 243 2.90 5.00 -23.34
CA GLU A 243 1.68 4.99 -24.16
C GLU A 243 0.43 4.61 -23.34
N LEU A 244 0.57 3.63 -22.42
CA LEU A 244 -0.49 3.29 -21.48
C LEU A 244 -0.80 4.43 -20.51
N THR A 245 0.25 4.99 -19.89
CA THR A 245 0.05 6.01 -18.84
C THR A 245 -0.43 7.35 -19.38
N ASP A 246 -0.14 7.69 -20.63
CA ASP A 246 -0.64 8.89 -21.30
C ASP A 246 -2.17 8.87 -21.47
N GLN A 247 -2.79 7.68 -21.51
CA GLN A 247 -4.24 7.52 -21.57
C GLN A 247 -4.92 7.77 -20.21
N PHE A 248 -4.15 7.77 -19.12
CA PHE A 248 -4.64 7.92 -17.76
C PHE A 248 -3.89 9.04 -17.01
N PRO A 249 -3.98 10.30 -17.46
CA PRO A 249 -3.28 11.41 -16.83
C PRO A 249 -3.80 11.68 -15.42
N ILE A 250 -2.90 12.04 -14.51
CA ILE A 250 -3.25 12.50 -13.17
C ILE A 250 -3.64 13.97 -13.26
N TYR A 251 -4.76 14.36 -12.62
CA TYR A 251 -5.24 15.74 -12.55
C TYR A 251 -5.52 16.39 -13.91
N ALA A 252 -6.13 15.65 -14.85
CA ALA A 252 -6.48 16.15 -16.19
C ALA A 252 -7.18 17.52 -16.16
N ASP A 253 -8.19 17.68 -15.31
CA ASP A 253 -8.94 18.93 -15.13
C ASP A 253 -8.07 20.13 -14.72
N ARG A 254 -7.01 19.88 -13.93
CA ARG A 254 -6.06 20.92 -13.51
C ARG A 254 -5.09 21.28 -14.62
N LEU A 255 -4.67 20.27 -15.39
CA LEU A 255 -3.81 20.48 -16.56
C LEU A 255 -4.53 21.30 -17.65
N GLU A 256 -5.81 21.04 -17.88
CA GLU A 256 -6.63 21.84 -18.80
C GLU A 256 -6.78 23.30 -18.33
N LYS A 257 -7.08 23.52 -17.06
CA LYS A 257 -7.18 24.86 -16.48
C LYS A 257 -5.86 25.64 -16.54
N SER A 258 -4.72 24.98 -16.35
CA SER A 258 -3.40 25.62 -16.43
C SER A 258 -2.97 25.95 -17.86
N ARG A 259 -3.59 25.34 -18.87
CA ARG A 259 -3.34 25.59 -20.30
C ARG A 259 -4.30 26.63 -20.88
N ALA A 260 -5.41 26.95 -20.19
CA ALA A 260 -6.28 28.02 -20.58
C ALA A 260 -5.53 29.35 -20.42
N PRO A 261 -5.54 30.25 -21.42
CA PRO A 261 -4.95 31.58 -21.27
C PRO A 261 -5.61 32.29 -20.11
N GLU A 262 -4.82 32.90 -19.23
CA GLU A 262 -5.33 33.81 -18.20
C GLU A 262 -6.18 34.88 -18.91
N THR A 263 -7.47 34.82 -18.76
CA THR A 263 -8.34 35.94 -19.10
C THR A 263 -8.04 37.03 -18.09
N VAL A 264 -7.13 37.92 -18.45
CA VAL A 264 -6.88 39.15 -17.70
C VAL A 264 -8.18 39.94 -17.77
N ALA A 265 -8.88 40.03 -16.62
CA ALA A 265 -9.99 40.92 -16.43
C ALA A 265 -9.54 42.32 -16.04
#